data_1b68255d531c08edd283c0a4319a4317
#
_entry.id   1b68255d531c08edd283c0a4319a4317
#
_cell.length_a   1.000
_cell.length_b   1.000
_cell.length_c   1.000
_cell.angle_alpha   90.00
_cell.angle_beta   90.00
_cell.angle_gamma   90.00
#
_symmetry.space_group_name_H-M   'P 1'
#
loop_
_entity.id
_entity.type
_entity.pdbx_description
1 polymer ?
#
loop_
_entity_poly.entity_id
_entity_poly.type
_entity_poly.pdbx_seq_one_letter_code
_entity_poly.pdbx_strand_id
1 'polypeptide(L)'
;MVSNIRTLLLDVLKPHDPSVIELAQRLVALDCIEGVEINVIEVDARTETVTVSLVGRAVDFDAVRAEIEEAGATVHSVDRVSAGAAPTPTAPSESGDEG
;
A
#
# COMPACT_ATOMS: atom_id res chain seq x y z
N MET A 1 16.25 -4.82 18.47
CA MET A 1 16.27 -5.19 17.09
C MET A 1 14.96 -4.89 16.41
N VAL A 2 15.02 -4.34 15.24
CA VAL A 2 13.83 -3.89 14.56
C VAL A 2 13.47 -4.90 13.50
N SER A 3 12.20 -5.30 13.46
CA SER A 3 11.72 -6.15 12.38
C SER A 3 11.30 -5.29 11.21
N ASN A 4 11.67 -5.71 10.03
CA ASN A 4 11.34 -4.95 8.83
C ASN A 4 9.90 -5.18 8.44
N ILE A 5 9.25 -4.13 7.96
CA ILE A 5 7.93 -4.23 7.39
C ILE A 5 8.07 -4.77 5.97
N ARG A 6 7.30 -5.81 5.67
CA ARG A 6 7.36 -6.48 4.38
C ARG A 6 6.20 -6.10 3.48
N THR A 7 5.01 -5.91 4.03
CA THR A 7 3.85 -5.53 3.24
C THR A 7 3.01 -4.53 3.99
N LEU A 8 2.33 -3.69 3.24
CA LEU A 8 1.35 -2.75 3.77
C LEU A 8 0.13 -2.77 2.87
N LEU A 9 -1.04 -2.66 3.48
CA LEU A 9 -2.28 -2.42 2.74
C LEU A 9 -2.90 -1.17 3.34
N LEU A 10 -3.02 -0.15 2.53
CA LEU A 10 -3.49 1.15 2.96
C LEU A 10 -4.80 1.50 2.29
N ASP A 11 -5.67 2.19 3.03
CA ASP A 11 -6.85 2.80 2.47
C ASP A 11 -6.52 4.27 2.26
N VAL A 12 -6.63 4.75 1.02
CA VAL A 12 -6.16 6.07 0.64
C VAL A 12 -7.27 6.82 -0.06
N LEU A 13 -7.44 8.07 0.34
CA LEU A 13 -8.35 8.97 -0.34
C LEU A 13 -7.52 9.90 -1.19
N LYS A 14 -7.80 9.95 -2.49
CA LYS A 14 -6.98 10.76 -3.39
C LYS A 14 -7.86 11.59 -4.30
N PRO A 15 -7.39 12.76 -4.72
CA PRO A 15 -8.07 13.49 -5.77
C PRO A 15 -7.91 12.74 -7.09
N HIS A 16 -8.68 13.14 -8.09
CA HIS A 16 -8.59 12.45 -9.38
C HIS A 16 -7.21 12.60 -10.00
N ASP A 17 -6.52 13.68 -9.74
CA ASP A 17 -5.19 13.93 -10.25
C ASP A 17 -4.20 14.01 -9.08
N PRO A 18 -3.12 13.26 -9.07
CA PRO A 18 -2.63 12.38 -10.13
C PRO A 18 -3.45 11.09 -10.24
N SER A 19 -3.34 10.43 -11.38
CA SER A 19 -4.03 9.17 -11.61
C SER A 19 -3.43 8.05 -10.77
N VAL A 20 -4.15 6.93 -10.66
CA VAL A 20 -3.59 5.78 -9.95
C VAL A 20 -2.35 5.24 -10.65
N ILE A 21 -2.24 5.42 -11.96
CA ILE A 21 -1.05 5.01 -12.68
C ILE A 21 0.15 5.83 -12.22
N GLU A 22 -0.01 7.12 -12.16
CA GLU A 22 1.08 7.99 -11.72
C GLU A 22 1.41 7.74 -10.25
N LEU A 23 0.41 7.56 -9.41
CA LEU A 23 0.66 7.30 -8.00
C LEU A 23 1.43 6.00 -7.82
N ALA A 24 1.06 4.95 -8.56
CA ALA A 24 1.78 3.69 -8.47
C ALA A 24 3.24 3.86 -8.89
N GLN A 25 3.47 4.63 -9.95
CA GLN A 25 4.84 4.87 -10.42
C GLN A 25 5.66 5.65 -9.40
N ARG A 26 5.04 6.62 -8.76
CA ARG A 26 5.74 7.38 -7.72
C ARG A 26 6.09 6.51 -6.53
N LEU A 27 5.19 5.62 -6.14
CA LEU A 27 5.43 4.79 -4.97
C LEU A 27 6.49 3.72 -5.25
N VAL A 28 6.45 3.09 -6.42
CA VAL A 28 7.42 2.03 -6.70
C VAL A 28 8.82 2.62 -6.93
N ALA A 29 8.92 3.92 -7.15
CA ALA A 29 10.22 4.57 -7.28
C ALA A 29 10.93 4.74 -5.94
N LEU A 30 10.22 4.57 -4.82
CA LEU A 30 10.88 4.61 -3.53
C LEU A 30 11.77 3.39 -3.37
N ASP A 31 12.98 3.62 -2.85
CA ASP A 31 13.98 2.55 -2.77
C ASP A 31 13.49 1.37 -1.96
N CYS A 32 12.66 1.60 -0.98
CA CYS A 32 12.21 0.52 -0.10
C CYS A 32 11.04 -0.28 -0.68
N ILE A 33 10.51 0.08 -1.83
CA ILE A 33 9.33 -0.54 -2.39
C ILE A 33 9.71 -1.37 -3.60
N GLU A 34 9.32 -2.65 -3.60
CA GLU A 34 9.60 -3.56 -4.70
C GLU A 34 8.37 -3.78 -5.57
N GLY A 35 7.19 -3.55 -5.05
CA GLY A 35 5.97 -3.71 -5.84
C GLY A 35 4.84 -2.90 -5.26
N VAL A 36 3.94 -2.45 -6.12
CA VAL A 36 2.77 -1.65 -5.74
C VAL A 36 1.59 -2.14 -6.54
N GLU A 37 0.46 -2.28 -5.86
CA GLU A 37 -0.79 -2.56 -6.54
C GLU A 37 -1.85 -1.62 -5.99
N ILE A 38 -2.59 -0.95 -6.86
CA ILE A 38 -3.63 -0.02 -6.44
C ILE A 38 -4.95 -0.47 -7.04
N ASN A 39 -5.98 -0.56 -6.19
CA ASN A 39 -7.33 -0.89 -6.63
C ASN A 39 -8.24 0.28 -6.32
N VAL A 40 -9.03 0.69 -7.30
CA VAL A 40 -10.00 1.76 -7.09
C VAL A 40 -11.27 1.13 -6.53
N ILE A 41 -11.66 1.61 -5.36
CA ILE A 41 -12.80 1.08 -4.65
C ILE A 41 -14.05 1.90 -4.96
N GLU A 42 -13.90 3.22 -5.00
CA GLU A 42 -15.03 4.09 -5.20
C GLU A 42 -14.56 5.39 -5.85
N VAL A 43 -15.39 5.93 -6.74
CA VAL A 43 -15.08 7.19 -7.41
C VAL A 43 -16.21 8.16 -7.12
N ASP A 44 -15.85 9.30 -6.54
CA ASP A 44 -16.78 10.38 -6.28
C ASP A 44 -16.49 11.54 -7.20
N ALA A 45 -17.27 12.60 -7.05
CA ALA A 45 -17.15 13.77 -7.93
C ALA A 45 -15.76 14.39 -7.86
N ARG A 46 -15.12 14.39 -6.71
CA ARG A 46 -13.84 15.06 -6.53
C ARG A 46 -12.71 14.15 -6.10
N THR A 47 -13.04 12.99 -5.58
CA THR A 47 -12.03 12.12 -4.99
C THR A 47 -12.27 10.68 -5.40
N GLU A 48 -11.26 9.86 -5.13
CA GLU A 48 -11.33 8.42 -5.31
C GLU A 48 -10.85 7.75 -4.04
N THR A 49 -11.53 6.69 -3.64
CA THR A 49 -11.05 5.85 -2.55
C THR A 49 -10.34 4.66 -3.18
N VAL A 50 -9.11 4.45 -2.79
CA VAL A 50 -8.30 3.38 -3.38
C VAL A 50 -7.63 2.59 -2.26
N THR A 51 -7.34 1.31 -2.54
CA THR A 51 -6.47 0.53 -1.68
C THR A 51 -5.12 0.45 -2.35
N VAL A 52 -4.07 0.59 -1.55
CA VAL A 52 -2.70 0.55 -2.03
C VAL A 52 -1.98 -0.57 -1.30
N SER A 53 -1.53 -1.56 -2.06
CA SER A 53 -0.77 -2.67 -1.52
C SER A 53 0.69 -2.47 -1.89
N LEU A 54 1.56 -2.57 -0.89
CA LEU A 54 2.99 -2.35 -1.11
C LEU A 54 3.77 -3.51 -0.55
N VAL A 55 4.81 -3.91 -1.27
CA VAL A 55 5.72 -4.96 -0.79
C VAL A 55 7.15 -4.48 -0.93
N GLY A 56 8.00 -4.97 -0.06
CA GLY A 56 9.42 -4.66 -0.08
C GLY A 56 10.14 -5.42 1.01
N ARG A 57 11.44 -5.27 1.10
CA ARG A 57 12.20 -5.94 2.13
C ARG A 57 12.20 -5.18 3.43
N ALA A 58 12.13 -3.87 3.36
CA ALA A 58 12.14 -3.02 4.54
C ALA A 58 11.35 -1.77 4.19
N VAL A 59 10.02 -1.92 4.18
CA VAL A 59 9.14 -0.84 3.78
C VAL A 59 9.14 0.24 4.85
N ASP A 60 9.38 1.48 4.44
CA ASP A 60 9.39 2.62 5.33
C ASP A 60 8.02 3.31 5.19
N PHE A 61 7.16 3.09 6.18
CA PHE A 61 5.81 3.65 6.12
C PHE A 61 5.83 5.17 6.07
N ASP A 62 6.76 5.80 6.80
CA ASP A 62 6.79 7.26 6.79
C ASP A 62 7.14 7.80 5.41
N ALA A 63 8.05 7.14 4.70
CA ALA A 63 8.40 7.54 3.35
C ALA A 63 7.22 7.33 2.39
N VAL A 64 6.51 6.23 2.55
CA VAL A 64 5.33 5.94 1.72
C VAL A 64 4.26 7.00 1.97
N ARG A 65 3.98 7.28 3.24
CA ARG A 65 2.95 8.26 3.57
C ARG A 65 3.32 9.64 3.04
N ALA A 66 4.58 10.02 3.18
CA ALA A 66 5.02 11.32 2.70
C ALA A 66 4.83 11.45 1.19
N GLU A 67 5.14 10.38 0.46
CA GLU A 67 4.97 10.41 -1.00
C GLU A 67 3.50 10.52 -1.38
N ILE A 68 2.64 9.80 -0.67
CA ILE A 68 1.20 9.87 -0.91
C ILE A 68 0.69 11.28 -0.63
N GLU A 69 1.16 11.88 0.46
CA GLU A 69 0.71 13.22 0.82
C GLU A 69 1.24 14.27 -0.15
N GLU A 70 2.45 14.08 -0.64
CA GLU A 70 2.98 15.00 -1.65
C GLU A 70 2.19 14.91 -2.95
N ALA A 71 1.60 13.78 -3.22
CA ALA A 71 0.74 13.63 -4.40
C ALA A 71 -0.65 14.22 -4.17
N GLY A 72 -0.91 14.77 -3.00
CA GLY A 72 -2.21 15.37 -2.70
C GLY A 72 -3.23 14.41 -2.13
N ALA A 73 -2.81 13.21 -1.79
CA ALA A 73 -3.71 12.20 -1.24
C ALA A 73 -3.48 12.04 0.26
N THR A 74 -4.34 11.30 0.91
CA THR A 74 -4.26 11.11 2.35
C THR A 74 -4.42 9.63 2.68
N VAL A 75 -3.55 9.12 3.53
CA VAL A 75 -3.70 7.76 4.05
C VAL A 75 -4.81 7.78 5.09
N HIS A 76 -5.90 7.08 4.80
CA HIS A 76 -7.04 7.04 5.69
C HIS A 76 -6.84 6.01 6.79
N SER A 77 -6.33 4.84 6.44
CA SER A 77 -6.08 3.80 7.44
C SER A 77 -5.04 2.82 6.92
N VAL A 78 -4.41 2.12 7.86
CA VAL A 78 -3.54 1.00 7.55
C VAL A 78 -4.35 -0.26 7.86
N ASP A 79 -4.69 -1.01 6.82
CA ASP A 79 -5.60 -2.13 6.96
C ASP A 79 -4.89 -3.46 7.11
N ARG A 80 -3.64 -3.55 6.71
CA ARG A 80 -2.85 -4.76 6.88
C ARG A 80 -1.38 -4.39 6.92
N VAL A 81 -0.64 -5.05 7.79
CA VAL A 81 0.81 -4.90 7.83
C VAL A 81 1.40 -6.27 8.11
N SER A 82 2.48 -6.61 7.44
CA SER A 82 3.27 -7.76 7.82
C SER A 82 4.71 -7.34 8.01
N ALA A 83 5.39 -8.00 8.93
CA ALA A 83 6.76 -7.64 9.29
C ALA A 83 7.52 -8.92 9.58
N GLY A 84 8.85 -8.84 9.50
CA GLY A 84 9.70 -9.97 9.81
C GLY A 84 10.54 -10.38 8.63
N ALA A 85 11.44 -11.33 8.86
CA ALA A 85 12.30 -11.82 7.82
C ALA A 85 11.66 -12.91 6.99
N ALA A 86 10.62 -13.55 7.49
CA ALA A 86 9.96 -14.65 6.81
C ALA A 86 8.87 -14.16 5.89
N PRO A 87 8.47 -14.98 4.93
CA PRO A 87 7.33 -14.61 4.08
C PRO A 87 6.08 -14.40 4.91
N THR A 88 5.18 -13.62 4.36
CA THR A 88 3.93 -13.33 5.01
C THR A 88 3.13 -14.60 5.22
N PRO A 89 2.64 -14.84 6.42
CA PRO A 89 1.80 -16.00 6.65
C PRO A 89 0.52 -15.90 5.84
N THR A 90 0.07 -17.03 5.30
CA THR A 90 -1.18 -17.05 4.59
C THR A 90 -2.29 -17.25 5.56
N ALA A 91 -3.38 -16.57 5.36
CA ALA A 91 -4.52 -16.76 6.23
C ALA A 91 -5.03 -18.18 6.06
N PRO A 92 -5.23 -18.89 7.14
CA PRO A 92 -5.62 -20.28 7.03
C PRO A 92 -6.95 -20.45 6.31
N SER A 93 -7.78 -19.50 6.46
CA SER A 93 -9.06 -19.64 5.85
C SER A 93 -9.00 -19.58 4.37
N GLU A 94 -8.02 -18.99 3.85
CA GLU A 94 -7.99 -18.87 2.49
C GLU A 94 -7.56 -20.05 1.86
N SER A 95 -7.03 -20.71 2.53
CA SER A 95 -6.64 -21.78 1.89
C SER A 95 -7.49 -22.81 2.13
N GLY A 96 -8.00 -22.47 2.31
CA GLY A 96 -8.38 -23.31 2.55
C GLY A 96 -8.46 -24.38 2.23
N ASP A 97 -8.38 -24.19 2.20
CA ASP A 97 -8.45 -24.99 2.08
C ASP A 97 -8.14 -25.83 1.66
N GLU A 98 -7.95 -25.94 1.50
CA GLU A 98 -7.43 -26.61 1.24
C GLU A 98 -6.98 -27.21 1.62
N GLY A 99 -7.19 -27.07 1.95
CA GLY A 99 -6.71 -27.63 2.57
C GLY A 99 -6.43 -27.81 2.77
#